data_94425be9e0a4b4e2c79e8832b8ad8756
#
_entry.id   94425be9e0a4b4e2c79e8832b8ad8756
#
_cell.length_a   1.000
_cell.length_b   1.000
_cell.length_c   1.000
_cell.angle_alpha   90.00
_cell.angle_beta   90.00
_cell.angle_gamma   90.00
#
_symmetry.space_group_name_H-M   'P 1'
#
loop_
_entity.id
_entity.type
_entity.pdbx_description
1 polymer ?
#
loop_
_entity_poly.entity_id
_entity_poly.type
_entity_poly.pdbx_seq_one_letter_code
_entity_poly.pdbx_strand_id
1 'polypeptide(L)'
;MKPEDNIRENSERNDDNFIMLPTVDFCFKGLMNNPKVRKGFIAALLKKDPETIHETVLLPTVLGQEYQDDKLGILDVRVLMEDKTQIDMEMQVAYFDYWDARVLFYLSKIFAGQLKKGEPYENLKKCIHVSILDFVHFEDDTKCYRTICFCDEKTGKKYTDLMEIQVLELKKLPSDIRSGDDLIKWMKFFGGKSRKEFAAMAKTDSYIEEAYKELEKLSADERAKLEYEARERAIRDYNSQMSSALRRGEQKGEQAALKRVIENMIKKGKSREEIAELLDLDLNEIAALTEEETNKNKLSG
;
A
#
# COMPACT_ATOMS: atom_id res chain seq x y z
N MET A 1 12.46 20.09 42.88
CA MET A 1 12.26 19.11 41.79
C MET A 1 12.73 19.77 40.50
N LYS A 2 13.72 19.21 39.84
CA LYS A 2 14.32 19.78 38.61
C LYS A 2 13.47 19.40 37.40
N PRO A 3 13.40 20.23 36.35
CA PRO A 3 12.62 19.93 35.13
C PRO A 3 13.02 18.63 34.41
N GLU A 4 14.20 18.11 34.67
CA GLU A 4 14.73 16.87 34.07
C GLU A 4 14.05 15.60 34.58
N ASP A 5 13.53 15.59 35.80
CA ASP A 5 12.84 14.42 36.39
C ASP A 5 11.45 14.19 35.77
N ASN A 6 10.78 15.29 35.31
CA ASN A 6 9.48 15.20 34.67
C ASN A 6 9.56 14.70 33.20
N ILE A 7 10.72 14.83 32.56
CA ILE A 7 10.91 14.36 31.16
C ILE A 7 11.17 12.85 31.16
N ARG A 8 11.87 12.33 32.15
CA ARG A 8 12.13 10.87 32.28
C ARG A 8 10.89 10.10 32.69
N GLU A 9 10.09 10.58 33.64
CA GLU A 9 8.85 9.93 34.04
C GLU A 9 7.77 9.90 32.92
N ASN A 10 7.76 10.90 32.01
CA ASN A 10 6.86 10.89 30.85
C ASN A 10 7.35 10.01 29.71
N SER A 11 8.65 9.78 29.58
CA SER A 11 9.18 8.84 28.59
C SER A 11 8.95 7.37 28.98
N GLU A 12 9.09 7.03 30.26
CA GLU A 12 8.85 5.68 30.77
C GLU A 12 7.37 5.28 30.77
N ARG A 13 6.43 6.25 31.02
CA ARG A 13 4.98 5.98 30.97
C ARG A 13 4.42 5.78 29.54
N ASN A 14 5.15 6.20 28.53
CA ASN A 14 4.70 6.05 27.13
C ASN A 14 5.18 4.73 26.48
N ASP A 15 6.17 4.05 27.06
CA ASP A 15 6.77 2.84 26.49
C ASP A 15 5.91 1.58 26.71
N ASP A 16 5.19 1.49 27.83
CA ASP A 16 4.33 0.33 28.15
C ASP A 16 3.13 0.14 27.17
N ASN A 17 2.78 1.15 26.40
CA ASN A 17 1.66 1.11 25.46
C ASN A 17 2.10 1.04 23.98
N PHE A 18 3.41 1.11 23.72
CA PHE A 18 3.92 1.02 22.35
C PHE A 18 3.69 -0.37 21.77
N ILE A 19 3.18 -0.41 20.56
CA ILE A 19 3.05 -1.62 19.73
C ILE A 19 3.29 -1.23 18.27
N MET A 20 4.13 -1.98 17.57
CA MET A 20 4.34 -1.78 16.14
C MET A 20 3.07 -2.07 15.35
N LEU A 21 2.85 -1.35 14.26
CA LEU A 21 1.71 -1.56 13.39
C LEU A 21 2.12 -2.48 12.23
N PRO A 22 1.36 -3.55 11.96
CA PRO A 22 1.63 -4.47 10.84
C PRO A 22 1.60 -3.80 9.46
N THR A 23 0.98 -2.62 9.33
CA THR A 23 0.97 -1.83 8.09
C THR A 23 2.34 -1.23 7.73
N VAL A 24 3.29 -1.19 8.65
CA VAL A 24 4.68 -0.82 8.33
C VAL A 24 5.41 -2.05 7.79
N ASP A 25 6.00 -1.94 6.62
CA ASP A 25 6.65 -3.04 5.88
C ASP A 25 7.67 -3.83 6.72
N PHE A 26 8.44 -3.14 7.53
CA PHE A 26 9.38 -3.76 8.48
C PHE A 26 8.68 -4.72 9.45
N CYS A 27 7.58 -4.26 10.05
CA CYS A 27 6.79 -5.07 10.98
C CYS A 27 6.13 -6.25 10.28
N PHE A 28 5.53 -6.03 9.11
CA PHE A 28 4.94 -7.10 8.30
C PHE A 28 5.94 -8.19 7.94
N LYS A 29 7.14 -7.80 7.48
CA LYS A 29 8.25 -8.74 7.20
C LYS A 29 8.65 -9.52 8.45
N GLY A 30 8.75 -8.84 9.59
CA GLY A 30 9.04 -9.46 10.88
C GLY A 30 8.02 -10.55 11.25
N LEU A 31 6.73 -10.24 11.12
CA LEU A 31 5.64 -11.19 11.36
C LEU A 31 5.71 -12.40 10.41
N MET A 32 5.96 -12.16 9.12
CA MET A 32 6.07 -13.22 8.11
C MET A 32 7.34 -14.08 8.27
N ASN A 33 8.35 -13.65 9.02
CA ASN A 33 9.49 -14.49 9.39
C ASN A 33 9.10 -15.63 10.33
N ASN A 34 8.08 -15.46 11.18
CA ASN A 34 7.56 -16.53 12.01
C ASN A 34 6.81 -17.58 11.15
N PRO A 35 7.26 -18.86 11.10
CA PRO A 35 6.66 -19.86 10.22
C PRO A 35 5.22 -20.20 10.55
N LYS A 36 4.81 -20.14 11.83
CA LYS A 36 3.42 -20.40 12.25
C LYS A 36 2.49 -19.25 11.83
N VAL A 37 2.93 -18.00 12.00
CA VAL A 37 2.21 -16.81 11.54
C VAL A 37 2.01 -16.87 10.01
N ARG A 38 3.09 -17.13 9.29
CA ARG A 38 3.09 -17.25 7.83
C ARG A 38 2.17 -18.38 7.35
N LYS A 39 2.24 -19.56 7.98
CA LYS A 39 1.35 -20.70 7.69
C LYS A 39 -0.13 -20.31 7.87
N GLY A 40 -0.48 -19.69 8.99
CA GLY A 40 -1.86 -19.30 9.28
C GLY A 40 -2.40 -18.28 8.28
N PHE A 41 -1.61 -17.26 7.93
CA PHE A 41 -2.04 -16.27 6.94
C PHE A 41 -2.19 -16.88 5.54
N ILE A 42 -1.23 -17.69 5.08
CA ILE A 42 -1.30 -18.34 3.76
C ILE A 42 -2.49 -19.30 3.70
N ALA A 43 -2.79 -20.03 4.76
CA ALA A 43 -3.94 -20.92 4.83
C ALA A 43 -5.26 -20.15 4.64
N ALA A 44 -5.42 -19.04 5.35
CA ALA A 44 -6.58 -18.15 5.20
C ALA A 44 -6.68 -17.57 3.79
N LEU A 45 -5.56 -17.11 3.22
CA LEU A 45 -5.46 -16.56 1.87
C LEU A 45 -5.88 -17.57 0.79
N LEU A 46 -5.43 -18.81 0.91
CA LEU A 46 -5.71 -19.91 -0.02
C LEU A 46 -7.02 -20.64 0.29
N LYS A 47 -7.71 -20.27 1.37
CA LYS A 47 -8.92 -20.95 1.87
C LYS A 47 -8.70 -22.45 2.09
N LYS A 48 -7.54 -22.79 2.66
CA LYS A 48 -7.12 -24.15 2.99
C LYS A 48 -7.10 -24.34 4.51
N ASP A 49 -7.26 -25.59 4.96
CA ASP A 49 -6.97 -25.93 6.34
C ASP A 49 -5.46 -25.70 6.59
N PRO A 50 -5.06 -24.95 7.63
CA PRO A 50 -3.65 -24.76 7.98
C PRO A 50 -2.88 -26.07 8.12
N GLU A 51 -3.51 -27.14 8.60
CA GLU A 51 -2.85 -28.44 8.77
C GLU A 51 -2.47 -29.11 7.44
N THR A 52 -3.06 -28.67 6.32
CA THR A 52 -2.67 -29.12 4.97
C THR A 52 -1.46 -28.40 4.39
N ILE A 53 -0.98 -27.36 5.07
CA ILE A 53 0.23 -26.62 4.69
C ILE A 53 1.39 -27.12 5.56
N HIS A 54 2.24 -27.98 4.99
CA HIS A 54 3.33 -28.60 5.74
C HIS A 54 4.56 -27.69 5.81
N GLU A 55 4.98 -27.14 4.68
CA GLU A 55 6.20 -26.33 4.62
C GLU A 55 6.01 -25.04 3.83
N THR A 56 6.57 -23.95 4.36
CA THR A 56 6.69 -22.66 3.67
C THR A 56 8.11 -22.15 3.82
N VAL A 57 8.81 -21.93 2.71
CA VAL A 57 10.20 -21.46 2.69
C VAL A 57 10.26 -20.01 2.22
N LEU A 58 10.93 -19.14 3.00
CA LEU A 58 11.20 -17.77 2.56
C LEU A 58 12.27 -17.79 1.47
N LEU A 59 11.99 -17.10 0.37
CA LEU A 59 12.92 -16.88 -0.73
C LEU A 59 13.55 -15.49 -0.65
N PRO A 60 14.72 -15.28 -1.29
CA PRO A 60 15.28 -13.95 -1.45
C PRO A 60 14.28 -12.99 -2.09
N THR A 61 14.17 -11.78 -1.54
CA THR A 61 13.23 -10.75 -1.97
C THR A 61 13.77 -9.87 -3.11
N VAL A 62 15.10 -9.89 -3.31
CA VAL A 62 15.74 -9.20 -4.44
C VAL A 62 15.63 -10.09 -5.68
N LEU A 63 14.87 -9.64 -6.67
CA LEU A 63 14.75 -10.32 -7.96
C LEU A 63 15.98 -10.03 -8.81
N GLY A 64 16.55 -11.10 -9.38
CA GLY A 64 17.74 -10.99 -10.24
C GLY A 64 17.54 -10.02 -11.42
N GLN A 65 18.61 -9.36 -11.80
CA GLN A 65 18.72 -8.58 -13.04
C GLN A 65 19.38 -9.47 -14.09
N GLU A 66 18.79 -9.57 -15.27
CA GLU A 66 19.42 -10.26 -16.42
C GLU A 66 20.50 -9.39 -17.05
N TYR A 67 20.26 -8.07 -17.04
CA TYR A 67 21.19 -7.05 -17.52
C TYR A 67 21.43 -6.01 -16.40
N GLN A 68 22.59 -5.35 -16.46
CA GLN A 68 23.00 -4.36 -15.45
C GLN A 68 22.05 -3.16 -15.36
N ASP A 69 21.38 -2.82 -16.46
CA ASP A 69 20.44 -1.71 -16.56
C ASP A 69 18.98 -2.11 -16.27
N ASP A 70 18.72 -3.38 -15.97
CA ASP A 70 17.37 -3.84 -15.63
C ASP A 70 16.88 -3.20 -14.33
N LYS A 71 15.59 -2.87 -14.30
CA LYS A 71 14.96 -2.40 -13.07
C LYS A 71 15.08 -3.45 -11.98
N LEU A 72 15.73 -3.08 -10.87
CA LEU A 72 15.82 -3.93 -9.68
C LEU A 72 14.43 -4.13 -9.08
N GLY A 73 14.01 -5.38 -8.93
CA GLY A 73 12.79 -5.74 -8.22
C GLY A 73 13.11 -6.07 -6.77
N ILE A 74 12.53 -5.32 -5.84
CA ILE A 74 12.62 -5.61 -4.39
C ILE A 74 11.21 -5.86 -3.88
N LEU A 75 10.99 -7.05 -3.36
CA LEU A 75 9.71 -7.52 -2.80
C LEU A 75 9.74 -7.42 -1.27
N ASP A 76 8.56 -7.44 -0.65
CA ASP A 76 8.50 -7.45 0.81
C ASP A 76 8.71 -8.86 1.37
N VAL A 77 7.88 -9.81 0.98
CA VAL A 77 7.95 -11.20 1.43
C VAL A 77 7.71 -12.14 0.26
N ARG A 78 8.61 -13.09 0.04
CA ARG A 78 8.48 -14.10 -1.01
C ARG A 78 8.54 -15.49 -0.40
N VAL A 79 7.54 -16.33 -0.70
CA VAL A 79 7.39 -17.67 -0.12
C VAL A 79 7.30 -18.71 -1.22
N LEU A 80 8.00 -19.82 -1.01
CA LEU A 80 7.86 -21.05 -1.79
C LEU A 80 7.07 -22.06 -0.97
N MET A 81 6.00 -22.57 -1.56
CA MET A 81 5.19 -23.66 -1.00
C MET A 81 5.78 -25.03 -1.38
N GLU A 82 5.34 -26.09 -0.71
CA GLU A 82 5.75 -27.47 -1.00
C GLU A 82 5.45 -27.88 -2.45
N ASP A 83 4.28 -27.51 -2.99
CA ASP A 83 3.87 -27.76 -4.38
C ASP A 83 4.58 -26.84 -5.41
N LYS A 84 5.60 -26.11 -4.96
CA LYS A 84 6.38 -25.13 -5.72
C LYS A 84 5.59 -23.89 -6.14
N THR A 85 4.38 -23.68 -5.65
CA THR A 85 3.69 -22.39 -5.77
C THR A 85 4.54 -21.30 -5.13
N GLN A 86 4.73 -20.18 -5.80
CA GLN A 86 5.40 -19.01 -5.26
C GLN A 86 4.37 -17.94 -4.89
N ILE A 87 4.49 -17.39 -3.70
CA ILE A 87 3.63 -16.33 -3.20
C ILE A 87 4.50 -15.13 -2.87
N ASP A 88 4.21 -14.00 -3.50
CA ASP A 88 4.77 -12.70 -3.20
C ASP A 88 3.73 -11.88 -2.44
N MET A 89 4.10 -11.32 -1.30
CA MET A 89 3.19 -10.54 -0.44
C MET A 89 3.79 -9.17 -0.20
N GLU A 90 3.06 -8.12 -0.53
CA GLU A 90 3.46 -6.72 -0.34
C GLU A 90 2.46 -5.96 0.53
N MET A 91 2.97 -5.20 1.52
CA MET A 91 2.21 -4.27 2.34
C MET A 91 2.39 -2.85 1.79
N GLN A 92 1.30 -2.20 1.40
CA GLN A 92 1.32 -0.88 0.77
C GLN A 92 0.44 0.11 1.55
N VAL A 93 1.04 1.21 1.99
CA VAL A 93 0.33 2.24 2.78
C VAL A 93 0.06 3.54 2.01
N ALA A 94 0.61 3.67 0.81
CA ALA A 94 0.45 4.84 -0.04
C ALA A 94 0.04 4.43 -1.45
N TYR A 95 -0.97 5.12 -1.98
CA TYR A 95 -1.41 4.98 -3.36
C TYR A 95 -0.39 5.60 -4.34
N PHE A 96 -0.25 5.01 -5.53
CA PHE A 96 0.45 5.60 -6.68
C PHE A 96 -0.17 5.10 -7.99
N ASP A 97 -0.17 5.96 -9.01
CA ASP A 97 -0.95 5.79 -10.25
C ASP A 97 -0.63 4.54 -11.07
N TYR A 98 0.59 4.01 -10.95
CA TYR A 98 1.05 2.85 -11.74
C TYR A 98 1.11 1.56 -10.90
N TRP A 99 0.25 1.44 -9.88
CA TRP A 99 0.23 0.28 -8.99
C TRP A 99 -0.04 -1.03 -9.76
N ASP A 100 -1.04 -1.05 -10.65
CA ASP A 100 -1.38 -2.24 -11.46
C ASP A 100 -0.20 -2.69 -12.33
N ALA A 101 0.46 -1.74 -12.99
CA ALA A 101 1.63 -2.03 -13.82
C ALA A 101 2.80 -2.59 -13.01
N ARG A 102 3.00 -2.10 -11.78
CA ARG A 102 4.02 -2.61 -10.85
C ARG A 102 3.73 -4.05 -10.43
N VAL A 103 2.48 -4.34 -10.06
CA VAL A 103 2.05 -5.69 -9.67
C VAL A 103 2.27 -6.68 -10.82
N LEU A 104 1.83 -6.33 -12.03
CA LEU A 104 2.03 -7.15 -13.22
C LEU A 104 3.52 -7.36 -13.53
N PHE A 105 4.35 -6.31 -13.40
CA PHE A 105 5.79 -6.40 -13.62
C PHE A 105 6.45 -7.40 -12.66
N TYR A 106 6.17 -7.31 -11.36
CA TYR A 106 6.77 -8.22 -10.38
C TYR A 106 6.27 -9.65 -10.52
N LEU A 107 4.97 -9.84 -10.69
CA LEU A 107 4.39 -11.16 -10.90
C LEU A 107 4.97 -11.82 -12.16
N SER A 108 5.11 -11.07 -13.26
CA SER A 108 5.71 -11.57 -14.51
C SER A 108 7.19 -11.92 -14.32
N LYS A 109 7.94 -11.10 -13.57
CA LYS A 109 9.36 -11.35 -13.29
C LYS A 109 9.57 -12.60 -12.41
N ILE A 110 8.72 -12.81 -11.41
CA ILE A 110 8.72 -14.03 -10.58
C ILE A 110 8.39 -15.24 -11.46
N PHE A 111 7.37 -15.13 -12.30
CA PHE A 111 6.91 -16.22 -13.16
C PHE A 111 7.98 -16.62 -14.21
N ALA A 112 8.50 -15.65 -14.96
CA ALA A 112 9.53 -15.88 -15.95
C ALA A 112 10.85 -16.39 -15.34
N GLY A 113 11.21 -15.90 -14.16
CA GLY A 113 12.43 -16.28 -13.44
C GLY A 113 12.43 -17.72 -12.90
N GLN A 114 11.37 -18.50 -13.07
CA GLN A 114 11.34 -19.91 -12.71
C GLN A 114 12.12 -20.80 -13.69
N LEU A 115 12.25 -20.41 -14.94
CA LEU A 115 12.90 -21.20 -15.97
C LEU A 115 14.29 -20.66 -16.33
N LYS A 116 15.21 -21.58 -16.53
CA LYS A 116 16.49 -21.33 -17.15
C LYS A 116 16.44 -21.67 -18.65
N LYS A 117 17.40 -21.19 -19.39
CA LYS A 117 17.54 -21.49 -20.83
C LYS A 117 17.54 -23.00 -21.08
N GLY A 118 16.59 -23.47 -21.90
CA GLY A 118 16.45 -24.88 -22.27
C GLY A 118 15.58 -25.73 -21.37
N GLU A 119 15.06 -25.19 -20.27
CA GLU A 119 14.10 -25.91 -19.42
C GLU A 119 12.70 -25.92 -20.05
N PRO A 120 11.94 -27.02 -19.90
CA PRO A 120 10.61 -27.14 -20.48
C PRO A 120 9.57 -26.30 -19.72
N TYR A 121 8.57 -25.77 -20.44
CA TYR A 121 7.51 -24.93 -19.86
C TYR A 121 6.64 -25.65 -18.83
N GLU A 122 6.60 -26.99 -18.80
CA GLU A 122 5.89 -27.81 -17.81
C GLU A 122 6.46 -27.63 -16.38
N ASN A 123 7.68 -27.10 -16.26
CA ASN A 123 8.30 -26.79 -14.98
C ASN A 123 7.71 -25.51 -14.33
N LEU A 124 7.01 -24.67 -15.11
CA LEU A 124 6.36 -23.49 -14.56
C LEU A 124 5.32 -23.86 -13.52
N LYS A 125 5.38 -23.21 -12.38
CA LYS A 125 4.45 -23.39 -11.26
C LYS A 125 3.69 -22.11 -11.00
N LYS A 126 2.59 -22.23 -10.28
CA LYS A 126 1.73 -21.11 -9.93
C LYS A 126 2.50 -20.00 -9.21
N CYS A 127 2.24 -18.76 -9.60
CA CYS A 127 2.68 -17.55 -8.91
C CYS A 127 1.46 -16.75 -8.45
N ILE A 128 1.46 -16.32 -7.21
CA ILE A 128 0.43 -15.48 -6.62
C ILE A 128 1.09 -14.20 -6.12
N HIS A 129 0.62 -13.05 -6.59
CA HIS A 129 0.95 -11.77 -5.98
C HIS A 129 -0.18 -11.35 -5.03
N VAL A 130 0.17 -10.98 -3.81
CA VAL A 130 -0.75 -10.56 -2.76
C VAL A 130 -0.44 -9.13 -2.37
N SER A 131 -1.35 -8.21 -2.69
CA SER A 131 -1.26 -6.81 -2.27
C SER A 131 -2.17 -6.56 -1.08
N ILE A 132 -1.59 -6.14 0.03
CA ILE A 132 -2.30 -5.73 1.25
C ILE A 132 -2.25 -4.20 1.29
N LEU A 133 -3.39 -3.53 1.06
CA LEU A 133 -3.48 -2.10 0.84
C LEU A 133 -4.13 -1.40 2.04
N ASP A 134 -3.44 -0.43 2.66
CA ASP A 134 -4.02 0.47 3.68
C ASP A 134 -4.66 1.71 3.02
N PHE A 135 -5.17 1.56 1.80
CA PHE A 135 -5.94 2.56 1.06
C PHE A 135 -7.01 1.88 0.19
N VAL A 136 -7.93 2.67 -0.38
CA VAL A 136 -8.93 2.19 -1.34
C VAL A 136 -8.32 2.31 -2.75
N HIS A 137 -8.27 1.20 -3.48
CA HIS A 137 -7.81 1.14 -4.87
C HIS A 137 -8.98 1.00 -5.85
N PHE A 138 -9.94 0.13 -5.54
CA PHE A 138 -11.15 -0.06 -6.35
C PHE A 138 -12.30 0.76 -5.75
N GLU A 139 -12.61 1.90 -6.33
CA GLU A 139 -13.63 2.83 -5.81
C GLU A 139 -15.07 2.42 -6.15
N ASP A 140 -15.24 1.54 -7.13
CA ASP A 140 -16.52 1.15 -7.71
C ASP A 140 -17.32 0.13 -6.88
N ASP A 141 -16.72 -0.48 -5.86
CA ASP A 141 -17.40 -1.43 -4.99
C ASP A 141 -16.91 -1.41 -3.53
N THR A 142 -17.55 -2.22 -2.68
CA THR A 142 -17.25 -2.34 -1.24
C THR A 142 -16.53 -3.63 -0.86
N LYS A 143 -16.07 -4.42 -1.83
CA LYS A 143 -15.39 -5.69 -1.56
C LYS A 143 -14.02 -5.43 -0.93
N CYS A 144 -13.80 -5.95 0.27
CA CYS A 144 -12.53 -5.78 0.98
C CYS A 144 -11.42 -6.70 0.47
N TYR A 145 -11.74 -7.79 -0.23
CA TYR A 145 -10.74 -8.62 -0.91
C TYR A 145 -11.27 -9.15 -2.24
N ARG A 146 -10.35 -9.42 -3.17
CA ARG A 146 -10.63 -9.99 -4.48
C ARG A 146 -9.48 -10.81 -5.03
N THR A 147 -9.83 -11.76 -5.89
CA THR A 147 -8.89 -12.53 -6.69
C THR A 147 -9.05 -12.15 -8.16
N ILE A 148 -7.95 -11.79 -8.81
CA ILE A 148 -7.87 -11.43 -10.21
C ILE A 148 -7.10 -12.53 -10.93
N CYS A 149 -7.61 -12.97 -12.08
CA CYS A 149 -7.02 -14.03 -12.88
C CYS A 149 -7.22 -13.77 -14.37
N PHE A 150 -6.48 -14.51 -15.20
CA PHE A 150 -6.62 -14.46 -16.65
C PHE A 150 -7.88 -15.22 -17.09
N CYS A 151 -8.79 -14.54 -17.77
CA CYS A 151 -10.05 -15.10 -18.25
C CYS A 151 -10.29 -14.75 -19.71
N ASP A 152 -11.04 -15.60 -20.41
CA ASP A 152 -11.61 -15.26 -21.71
C ASP A 152 -12.62 -14.11 -21.54
N GLU A 153 -12.45 -13.04 -22.31
CA GLU A 153 -13.21 -11.81 -22.16
C GLU A 153 -14.72 -12.01 -22.34
N LYS A 154 -15.12 -12.88 -23.29
CA LYS A 154 -16.54 -13.07 -23.63
C LYS A 154 -17.24 -14.07 -22.72
N THR A 155 -16.54 -15.11 -22.32
CA THR A 155 -17.15 -16.22 -21.56
C THR A 155 -16.90 -16.13 -20.05
N GLY A 156 -15.95 -15.30 -19.61
CA GLY A 156 -15.46 -15.25 -18.23
C GLY A 156 -14.73 -16.52 -17.78
N LYS A 157 -14.51 -17.49 -18.70
CA LYS A 157 -13.86 -18.75 -18.35
C LYS A 157 -12.38 -18.52 -18.08
N LYS A 158 -11.91 -19.04 -16.94
CA LYS A 158 -10.50 -18.97 -16.57
C LYS A 158 -9.63 -19.64 -17.63
N TYR A 159 -8.62 -18.92 -18.13
CA TYR A 159 -7.68 -19.42 -19.14
C TYR A 159 -6.58 -20.26 -18.51
N THR A 160 -6.03 -19.83 -17.36
CA THR A 160 -4.93 -20.52 -16.66
C THR A 160 -4.97 -20.25 -15.17
N ASP A 161 -4.41 -21.16 -14.38
CA ASP A 161 -4.22 -21.01 -12.92
C ASP A 161 -2.79 -20.60 -12.57
N LEU A 162 -1.90 -20.43 -13.54
CA LEU A 162 -0.48 -20.22 -13.29
C LEU A 162 -0.14 -18.84 -12.72
N MET A 163 -0.98 -17.84 -12.96
CA MET A 163 -0.78 -16.48 -12.43
C MET A 163 -2.07 -15.98 -11.78
N GLU A 164 -1.92 -15.40 -10.59
CA GLU A 164 -3.04 -14.90 -9.81
C GLU A 164 -2.62 -13.64 -9.04
N ILE A 165 -3.51 -12.65 -8.94
CA ILE A 165 -3.33 -11.47 -8.10
C ILE A 165 -4.44 -11.47 -7.04
N GLN A 166 -4.07 -11.34 -5.78
CA GLN A 166 -5.00 -11.16 -4.67
C GLN A 166 -4.81 -9.78 -4.08
N VAL A 167 -5.91 -9.04 -3.92
CA VAL A 167 -5.91 -7.67 -3.38
C VAL A 167 -6.77 -7.63 -2.14
N LEU A 168 -6.18 -7.17 -1.04
CA LEU A 168 -6.77 -7.03 0.28
C LEU A 168 -6.79 -5.55 0.64
N GLU A 169 -7.96 -4.92 0.66
CA GLU A 169 -8.14 -3.48 0.95
C GLU A 169 -8.59 -3.29 2.41
N LEU A 170 -7.67 -2.95 3.29
CA LEU A 170 -7.92 -2.84 4.74
C LEU A 170 -8.94 -1.74 5.09
N LYS A 171 -9.05 -0.70 4.26
CA LYS A 171 -10.03 0.39 4.46
C LYS A 171 -11.48 -0.01 4.16
N LYS A 172 -11.69 -1.14 3.48
CA LYS A 172 -13.03 -1.66 3.16
C LYS A 172 -13.50 -2.76 4.10
N LEU A 173 -12.76 -3.03 5.17
CA LEU A 173 -13.15 -4.05 6.13
C LEU A 173 -14.50 -3.75 6.76
N PRO A 174 -15.43 -4.72 6.82
CA PRO A 174 -16.72 -4.53 7.47
C PRO A 174 -16.54 -4.31 8.97
N SER A 175 -17.38 -3.46 9.55
CA SER A 175 -17.41 -3.23 11.01
C SER A 175 -17.83 -4.50 11.77
N ASP A 176 -18.69 -5.31 11.17
CA ASP A 176 -19.22 -6.53 11.78
C ASP A 176 -18.52 -7.77 11.22
N ILE A 177 -17.98 -8.62 12.11
CA ILE A 177 -17.33 -9.88 11.71
C ILE A 177 -18.43 -10.94 11.68
N ARG A 178 -18.87 -11.35 10.51
CA ARG A 178 -19.52 -12.65 10.40
C ARG A 178 -18.47 -13.71 10.76
N SER A 179 -18.73 -14.45 11.85
CA SER A 179 -17.87 -15.54 12.31
C SER A 179 -17.68 -16.56 11.19
N GLY A 180 -16.45 -16.74 10.70
CA GLY A 180 -16.12 -17.78 9.75
C GLY A 180 -15.18 -17.44 8.59
N ASP A 181 -14.84 -16.17 8.33
CA ASP A 181 -13.86 -15.84 7.30
C ASP A 181 -12.49 -15.52 7.93
N ASP A 182 -11.59 -16.51 7.88
CA ASP A 182 -10.27 -16.41 8.47
C ASP A 182 -9.41 -15.35 7.79
N LEU A 183 -9.62 -15.09 6.49
CA LEU A 183 -8.92 -14.01 5.79
C LEU A 183 -9.32 -12.63 6.34
N ILE A 184 -10.60 -12.42 6.64
CA ILE A 184 -11.06 -11.17 7.28
C ILE A 184 -10.45 -10.99 8.67
N LYS A 185 -10.28 -12.07 9.45
CA LYS A 185 -9.59 -11.99 10.75
C LYS A 185 -8.14 -11.51 10.57
N TRP A 186 -7.41 -12.07 9.62
CA TRP A 186 -6.05 -11.64 9.29
C TRP A 186 -5.99 -10.20 8.80
N MET A 187 -6.89 -9.81 7.91
CA MET A 187 -6.98 -8.43 7.43
C MET A 187 -7.24 -7.44 8.58
N LYS A 188 -8.11 -7.79 9.53
CA LYS A 188 -8.34 -7.00 10.74
C LYS A 188 -7.10 -6.93 11.62
N PHE A 189 -6.37 -8.03 11.77
CA PHE A 189 -5.12 -8.04 12.50
C PHE A 189 -4.11 -7.07 11.85
N PHE A 190 -3.92 -7.14 10.53
CA PHE A 190 -3.03 -6.20 9.83
C PHE A 190 -3.48 -4.74 9.92
N GLY A 191 -4.78 -4.48 9.96
CA GLY A 191 -5.35 -3.13 10.11
C GLY A 191 -5.44 -2.62 11.55
N GLY A 192 -5.11 -3.44 12.56
CA GLY A 192 -5.17 -3.08 13.98
C GLY A 192 -4.28 -1.90 14.33
N LYS A 193 -4.71 -1.11 15.33
CA LYS A 193 -4.04 0.15 15.71
C LYS A 193 -3.61 0.20 17.17
N SER A 194 -3.98 -0.76 17.98
CA SER A 194 -3.68 -0.75 19.41
C SER A 194 -3.45 -2.14 19.99
N ARG A 195 -2.63 -2.20 21.06
CA ARG A 195 -2.37 -3.41 21.83
C ARG A 195 -3.68 -4.10 22.28
N LYS A 196 -4.68 -3.31 22.68
CA LYS A 196 -6.00 -3.81 23.11
C LYS A 196 -6.74 -4.54 22.00
N GLU A 197 -6.71 -3.99 20.77
CA GLU A 197 -7.31 -4.62 19.60
C GLU A 197 -6.62 -5.93 19.27
N PHE A 198 -5.29 -5.95 19.20
CA PHE A 198 -4.51 -7.16 18.92
C PHE A 198 -4.76 -8.25 19.96
N ALA A 199 -4.75 -7.90 21.27
CA ALA A 199 -5.02 -8.83 22.35
C ALA A 199 -6.45 -9.41 22.30
N ALA A 200 -7.43 -8.64 21.84
CA ALA A 200 -8.79 -9.13 21.64
C ALA A 200 -8.89 -10.13 20.50
N MET A 201 -8.22 -9.83 19.36
CA MET A 201 -8.17 -10.72 18.20
C MET A 201 -7.42 -12.02 18.49
N ALA A 202 -6.33 -11.96 19.25
CA ALA A 202 -5.52 -13.12 19.65
C ALA A 202 -6.32 -14.21 20.39
N LYS A 203 -7.40 -13.85 21.06
CA LYS A 203 -8.28 -14.80 21.78
C LYS A 203 -9.14 -15.67 20.87
N THR A 204 -9.23 -15.32 19.58
CA THR A 204 -10.18 -15.94 18.65
C THR A 204 -9.56 -17.03 17.79
N ASP A 205 -8.23 -17.06 17.66
CA ASP A 205 -7.52 -17.94 16.75
C ASP A 205 -6.07 -18.14 17.19
N SER A 206 -5.57 -19.38 17.18
CA SER A 206 -4.21 -19.74 17.66
C SER A 206 -3.09 -19.22 16.76
N TYR A 207 -3.35 -18.96 15.48
CA TYR A 207 -2.39 -18.37 14.55
C TYR A 207 -2.33 -16.84 14.72
N ILE A 208 -3.48 -16.21 14.99
CA ILE A 208 -3.54 -14.77 15.35
C ILE A 208 -2.91 -14.55 16.74
N GLU A 209 -3.09 -15.47 17.68
CA GLU A 209 -2.39 -15.43 18.98
C GLU A 209 -0.88 -15.46 18.80
N GLU A 210 -0.38 -16.34 17.94
CA GLU A 210 1.05 -16.40 17.61
C GLU A 210 1.53 -15.11 16.95
N ALA A 211 0.74 -14.55 16.02
CA ALA A 211 1.06 -13.29 15.38
C ALA A 211 1.13 -12.14 16.41
N TYR A 212 0.23 -12.12 17.40
CA TYR A 212 0.30 -11.12 18.45
C TYR A 212 1.52 -11.30 19.35
N LYS A 213 1.88 -12.52 19.74
CA LYS A 213 3.11 -12.80 20.49
C LYS A 213 4.35 -12.34 19.74
N GLU A 214 4.43 -12.61 18.43
CA GLU A 214 5.55 -12.14 17.61
C GLU A 214 5.57 -10.60 17.49
N LEU A 215 4.41 -9.97 17.37
CA LEU A 215 4.27 -8.52 17.35
C LEU A 215 4.74 -7.88 18.66
N GLU A 216 4.42 -8.47 19.82
CA GLU A 216 4.90 -8.02 21.13
C GLU A 216 6.42 -8.17 21.24
N LYS A 217 6.97 -9.29 20.79
CA LYS A 217 8.40 -9.54 20.76
C LYS A 217 9.16 -8.54 19.87
N LEU A 218 8.66 -8.28 18.66
CA LEU A 218 9.22 -7.27 17.76
C LEU A 218 9.17 -5.88 18.39
N SER A 219 8.04 -5.54 19.04
CA SER A 219 7.84 -4.24 19.69
C SER A 219 8.70 -4.03 20.93
N ALA A 220 9.15 -5.09 21.58
CA ALA A 220 10.05 -5.05 22.73
C ALA A 220 11.54 -5.01 22.36
N ASP A 221 11.91 -5.31 21.11
CA ASP A 221 13.28 -5.27 20.63
C ASP A 221 13.68 -3.83 20.26
N GLU A 222 14.66 -3.26 20.98
CA GLU A 222 15.08 -1.87 20.80
C GLU A 222 15.65 -1.60 19.40
N ARG A 223 16.38 -2.55 18.81
CA ARG A 223 16.93 -2.41 17.46
C ARG A 223 15.82 -2.44 16.41
N ALA A 224 14.88 -3.37 16.55
CA ALA A 224 13.70 -3.45 15.70
C ALA A 224 12.85 -2.17 15.79
N LYS A 225 12.71 -1.61 17.01
CA LYS A 225 12.01 -0.34 17.25
C LYS A 225 12.65 0.83 16.49
N LEU A 226 13.96 0.95 16.51
CA LEU A 226 14.68 1.99 15.75
C LEU A 226 14.45 1.88 14.23
N GLU A 227 14.51 0.66 13.67
CA GLU A 227 14.25 0.43 12.25
C GLU A 227 12.78 0.72 11.90
N TYR A 228 11.84 0.30 12.75
CA TYR A 228 10.42 0.60 12.61
C TYR A 228 10.15 2.12 12.61
N GLU A 229 10.69 2.86 13.58
CA GLU A 229 10.53 4.31 13.68
C GLU A 229 11.10 5.04 12.46
N ALA A 230 12.22 4.58 11.93
CA ALA A 230 12.81 5.15 10.70
C ALA A 230 11.87 4.95 9.50
N ARG A 231 11.26 3.76 9.36
CA ARG A 231 10.29 3.46 8.29
C ARG A 231 9.01 4.26 8.46
N GLU A 232 8.47 4.30 9.66
CA GLU A 232 7.27 5.06 9.96
C GLU A 232 7.46 6.57 9.68
N ARG A 233 8.64 7.11 10.01
CA ARG A 233 9.00 8.50 9.69
C ARG A 233 9.03 8.72 8.18
N ALA A 234 9.68 7.84 7.42
CA ALA A 234 9.72 7.93 5.97
C ALA A 234 8.32 7.92 5.33
N ILE A 235 7.41 7.07 5.85
CA ILE A 235 6.01 7.02 5.40
C ILE A 235 5.29 8.34 5.71
N ARG A 236 5.46 8.89 6.91
CA ARG A 236 4.86 10.19 7.29
C ARG A 236 5.36 11.34 6.43
N ASP A 237 6.67 11.38 6.18
CA ASP A 237 7.29 12.41 5.35
C ASP A 237 6.79 12.33 3.91
N TYR A 238 6.71 11.12 3.34
CA TYR A 238 6.14 10.89 2.02
C TYR A 238 4.68 11.37 1.93
N ASN A 239 3.82 10.97 2.88
CA ASN A 239 2.41 11.37 2.91
C ASN A 239 2.25 12.89 3.05
N SER A 240 3.09 13.54 3.84
CA SER A 240 3.10 15.01 3.99
C SER A 240 3.50 15.72 2.69
N GLN A 241 4.51 15.20 2.00
CA GLN A 241 4.95 15.73 0.70
C GLN A 241 3.86 15.55 -0.37
N MET A 242 3.23 14.37 -0.44
CA MET A 242 2.14 14.09 -1.38
C MET A 242 0.93 14.98 -1.13
N SER A 243 0.49 15.13 0.12
CA SER A 243 -0.61 16.03 0.49
C SER A 243 -0.30 17.49 0.14
N SER A 244 0.94 17.89 0.31
CA SER A 244 1.38 19.25 -0.05
C SER A 244 1.44 19.45 -1.57
N ALA A 245 1.88 18.44 -2.32
CA ALA A 245 1.90 18.46 -3.79
C ALA A 245 0.48 18.48 -4.36
N LEU A 246 -0.44 17.69 -3.80
CA LEU A 246 -1.85 17.66 -4.20
C LEU A 246 -2.50 19.05 -4.02
N ARG A 247 -2.41 19.64 -2.80
CA ARG A 247 -2.95 20.99 -2.55
C ARG A 247 -2.40 22.03 -3.50
N ARG A 248 -1.07 22.00 -3.77
CA ARG A 248 -0.46 22.93 -4.74
C ARG A 248 -0.96 22.67 -6.17
N GLY A 249 -1.20 21.41 -6.53
CA GLY A 249 -1.75 21.03 -7.83
C GLY A 249 -3.17 21.53 -8.01
N GLU A 250 -4.03 21.33 -7.00
CA GLU A 250 -5.42 21.81 -6.96
C GLU A 250 -5.46 23.34 -7.10
N GLN A 251 -4.72 24.07 -6.27
CA GLN A 251 -4.65 25.53 -6.34
C GLN A 251 -4.20 26.04 -7.71
N LYS A 252 -3.17 25.42 -8.29
CA LYS A 252 -2.71 25.79 -9.64
C LYS A 252 -3.76 25.44 -10.71
N GLY A 253 -4.45 24.31 -10.57
CA GLY A 253 -5.51 23.90 -11.46
C GLY A 253 -6.70 24.86 -11.43
N GLU A 254 -7.15 25.26 -10.24
CA GLU A 254 -8.22 26.24 -10.02
C GLU A 254 -7.84 27.61 -10.62
N GLN A 255 -6.62 28.12 -10.34
CA GLN A 255 -6.14 29.36 -10.90
C GLN A 255 -6.06 29.31 -12.44
N ALA A 256 -5.57 28.21 -13.01
CA ALA A 256 -5.49 28.05 -14.46
C ALA A 256 -6.88 27.96 -15.11
N ALA A 257 -7.84 27.30 -14.47
CA ALA A 257 -9.23 27.22 -14.93
C ALA A 257 -9.89 28.60 -14.89
N LEU A 258 -9.74 29.31 -13.76
CA LEU A 258 -10.28 30.66 -13.59
C LEU A 258 -9.67 31.65 -14.60
N LYS A 259 -8.36 31.60 -14.77
CA LYS A 259 -7.66 32.41 -15.80
C LYS A 259 -8.25 32.15 -17.20
N ARG A 260 -8.44 30.90 -17.58
CA ARG A 260 -9.03 30.50 -18.88
C ARG A 260 -10.43 31.05 -19.05
N VAL A 261 -11.25 31.06 -18.00
CA VAL A 261 -12.61 31.62 -18.02
C VAL A 261 -12.54 33.15 -18.26
N ILE A 262 -11.72 33.85 -17.50
CA ILE A 262 -11.50 35.31 -17.62
C ILE A 262 -11.05 35.67 -19.02
N GLU A 263 -10.02 35.00 -19.56
CA GLU A 263 -9.52 35.22 -20.93
C GLU A 263 -10.58 35.03 -22.01
N ASN A 264 -11.42 33.96 -21.85
CA ASN A 264 -12.55 33.73 -22.78
C ASN A 264 -13.61 34.83 -22.71
N MET A 265 -13.89 35.34 -21.52
CA MET A 265 -14.83 36.47 -21.35
C MET A 265 -14.30 37.76 -21.97
N ILE A 266 -13.00 38.05 -21.78
CA ILE A 266 -12.35 39.19 -22.43
C ILE A 266 -12.40 39.04 -23.97
N LYS A 267 -12.10 37.87 -24.53
CA LYS A 267 -12.20 37.59 -25.97
C LYS A 267 -13.62 37.79 -26.53
N LYS A 268 -14.64 37.59 -25.69
CA LYS A 268 -16.05 37.85 -26.03
C LYS A 268 -16.48 39.30 -25.83
N GLY A 269 -15.54 40.21 -25.52
CA GLY A 269 -15.81 41.65 -25.39
C GLY A 269 -16.34 42.10 -24.04
N LYS A 270 -16.27 41.25 -22.99
CA LYS A 270 -16.63 41.63 -21.63
C LYS A 270 -15.58 42.54 -21.01
N SER A 271 -16.02 43.60 -20.31
CA SER A 271 -15.09 44.45 -19.53
C SER A 271 -14.61 43.72 -18.26
N ARG A 272 -13.52 44.24 -17.67
CA ARG A 272 -12.99 43.66 -16.40
C ARG A 272 -13.97 43.85 -15.25
N GLU A 273 -14.73 44.95 -15.24
CA GLU A 273 -15.77 45.24 -14.26
C GLU A 273 -16.94 44.29 -14.37
N GLU A 274 -17.39 43.97 -15.58
CA GLU A 274 -18.44 42.98 -15.83
C GLU A 274 -17.98 41.56 -15.41
N ILE A 275 -16.71 41.23 -15.64
CA ILE A 275 -16.13 39.92 -15.25
C ILE A 275 -16.02 39.81 -13.74
N ALA A 276 -15.61 40.89 -13.06
CA ALA A 276 -15.52 40.97 -11.61
C ALA A 276 -16.89 40.72 -10.96
N GLU A 277 -17.94 41.36 -11.46
CA GLU A 277 -19.30 41.18 -11.00
C GLU A 277 -19.83 39.76 -11.26
N LEU A 278 -19.56 39.19 -12.43
CA LEU A 278 -20.03 37.86 -12.81
C LEU A 278 -19.36 36.70 -12.07
N LEU A 279 -18.10 36.88 -11.66
CA LEU A 279 -17.31 35.84 -10.98
C LEU A 279 -17.17 36.07 -9.47
N ASP A 280 -17.75 37.16 -8.96
CA ASP A 280 -17.62 37.59 -7.56
C ASP A 280 -16.13 37.74 -7.12
N LEU A 281 -15.32 38.40 -7.99
CA LEU A 281 -13.91 38.63 -7.80
C LEU A 281 -13.62 40.12 -7.74
N ASP A 282 -12.52 40.53 -7.07
CA ASP A 282 -12.08 41.91 -7.14
C ASP A 282 -11.25 42.15 -8.42
N LEU A 283 -11.16 43.46 -8.82
CA LEU A 283 -10.44 43.87 -10.03
C LEU A 283 -8.93 43.57 -9.93
N ASN A 284 -8.35 43.55 -8.73
CA ASN A 284 -6.93 43.24 -8.53
C ASN A 284 -6.68 41.75 -8.74
N GLU A 285 -7.62 40.88 -8.33
CA GLU A 285 -7.53 39.45 -8.60
C GLU A 285 -7.57 39.15 -10.10
N ILE A 286 -8.46 39.81 -10.85
CA ILE A 286 -8.54 39.68 -12.31
C ILE A 286 -7.25 40.20 -12.97
N ALA A 287 -6.71 41.34 -12.50
CA ALA A 287 -5.46 41.89 -13.00
C ALA A 287 -4.29 40.92 -12.76
N ALA A 288 -4.15 40.41 -11.53
CA ALA A 288 -3.11 39.45 -11.17
C ALA A 288 -3.14 38.17 -12.04
N LEU A 289 -4.34 37.64 -12.33
CA LEU A 289 -4.50 36.45 -13.16
C LEU A 289 -4.23 36.69 -14.66
N THR A 290 -4.32 37.96 -15.13
CA THR A 290 -4.15 38.29 -16.56
C THR A 290 -2.80 38.89 -16.89
N GLU A 291 -2.04 39.47 -15.94
CA GLU A 291 -0.76 40.16 -16.16
C GLU A 291 0.49 39.28 -16.25
N GLU A 292 0.41 38.00 -15.83
CA GLU A 292 1.57 37.08 -15.87
C GLU A 292 2.12 36.82 -17.29
N GLU A 293 1.36 37.05 -18.37
CA GLU A 293 1.84 36.87 -19.74
C GLU A 293 2.68 38.03 -20.27
N THR A 294 2.44 39.22 -19.77
CA THR A 294 3.16 40.42 -20.28
C THR A 294 4.65 40.43 -19.89
N ASN A 295 4.99 39.72 -18.80
CA ASN A 295 6.38 39.60 -18.32
C ASN A 295 7.15 38.44 -18.95
N LYS A 296 6.48 37.34 -19.41
CA LYS A 296 7.17 36.23 -20.09
C LYS A 296 7.61 36.58 -21.51
N ASN A 297 6.85 37.43 -22.21
CA ASN A 297 7.20 37.87 -23.57
C ASN A 297 8.28 38.97 -23.61
N LYS A 298 8.58 39.63 -22.48
CA LYS A 298 9.67 40.61 -22.37
C LYS A 298 11.05 40.01 -22.06
N LEU A 299 11.12 38.72 -21.67
CA LEU A 299 12.38 38.02 -21.36
C LEU A 299 12.84 37.07 -22.47
N SER A 300 12.10 36.98 -23.58
CA SER A 300 12.41 36.15 -24.76
C SER A 300 12.53 36.95 -26.06
N GLY A 301 12.77 38.27 -25.95
CA GLY A 301 13.06 39.15 -27.09
C GLY A 301 14.49 39.67 -27.05
#